data_04d45363fa2b5dceabcac64f077e580c
#
_entry.id   04d45363fa2b5dceabcac64f077e580c
#
_cell.length_a   1.000
_cell.length_b   1.000
_cell.length_c   1.000
_cell.angle_alpha   90.00
_cell.angle_beta   90.00
_cell.angle_gamma   90.00
#
_symmetry.space_group_name_H-M   'P 1'
#
loop_
_entity.id
_entity.type
_entity.pdbx_description
1 polymer ?
#
loop_
_entity_poly.entity_id
_entity_poly.type
_entity_poly.pdbx_seq_one_letter_code
_entity_poly.pdbx_strand_id
1 'polypeptide(L)'
;MAAGLMAAAPPTSIPATPDRARMQRERLDRLRALLAAQGVDALVLLGNTHVVYATGAIWPLADAGRANFEQPVAVVLADDEWPHLFSHARDEVDLPADHLHPPVHLDFDEGVAAFVAQLRGLVADGAVLAVDEWTHAMGREPWLRFSEKPKDAGRLVAMAKAIKTPDELAFLRAGLAITEQAIAEVQARVAPGVRQSDLTATFLRTIFDAGADANILDPIWQVMPARMEDGPWTTTGDLACPLLTTERALAQGDVLWVDVGISYQGVHSDFGRTWIVGQEPDARQRDQFERWRSIIGAVLDVTRAGATAADLTAAAIAAAGGVVPWMPHFYLGHGLGIDSAEAPFVGSDLGEAFDASLVLAAGMVLVLEPIVWDDGAAGYRAEEVLLITEDGWEPMTDYPYDPF
;
A
#
# COMPACT_ATOMS: atom_id res chain seq x y z
N MET A 1 11.29 -0.12 16.56
CA MET A 1 10.16 -0.89 15.97
C MET A 1 10.17 -2.36 16.40
N ALA A 2 11.31 -3.00 16.58
CA ALA A 2 11.39 -4.46 16.81
C ALA A 2 10.70 -5.01 18.07
N ALA A 3 10.55 -4.25 19.13
CA ALA A 3 9.97 -4.74 20.40
C ALA A 3 8.43 -4.77 20.45
N GLY A 4 7.74 -4.26 19.44
CA GLY A 4 6.26 -4.17 19.41
C GLY A 4 5.57 -5.03 18.35
N LEU A 5 6.32 -5.57 17.39
CA LEU A 5 5.76 -6.37 16.27
C LEU A 5 5.34 -7.79 16.66
N MET A 6 5.68 -8.25 17.86
CA MET A 6 5.47 -9.65 18.32
C MET A 6 4.05 -9.96 18.82
N ALA A 7 3.05 -9.08 18.64
CA ALA A 7 1.72 -9.28 19.23
C ALA A 7 0.75 -10.14 18.38
N ALA A 8 1.03 -10.38 17.11
CA ALA A 8 0.17 -11.20 16.26
C ALA A 8 0.87 -12.50 15.85
N ALA A 9 0.23 -13.64 16.08
CA ALA A 9 0.71 -14.90 15.52
C ALA A 9 0.54 -14.88 13.97
N PRO A 10 1.48 -15.45 13.20
CA PRO A 10 1.33 -15.56 11.77
C PRO A 10 0.08 -16.39 11.41
N PRO A 11 -0.55 -16.10 10.27
CA PRO A 11 -1.73 -16.84 9.84
C PRO A 11 -1.36 -18.32 9.56
N THR A 12 -2.08 -19.24 10.18
CA THR A 12 -1.83 -20.67 10.05
C THR A 12 -2.39 -21.28 8.76
N SER A 13 -3.33 -20.62 8.11
CA SER A 13 -3.88 -21.03 6.79
C SER A 13 -4.68 -19.87 6.18
N ILE A 14 -4.62 -19.74 4.85
CA ILE A 14 -5.45 -18.82 4.09
C ILE A 14 -6.79 -19.52 3.79
N PRO A 15 -7.95 -18.92 4.13
CA PRO A 15 -9.25 -19.54 3.89
C PRO A 15 -9.59 -19.57 2.40
N ALA A 16 -10.23 -20.64 1.94
CA ALA A 16 -10.72 -20.76 0.58
C ALA A 16 -11.88 -19.76 0.28
N THR A 17 -12.62 -19.38 1.32
CA THR A 17 -13.67 -18.35 1.24
C THR A 17 -13.39 -17.29 2.30
N PRO A 18 -12.99 -16.08 1.89
CA PRO A 18 -12.73 -15.01 2.81
C PRO A 18 -14.02 -14.47 3.44
N ASP A 19 -13.91 -13.96 4.67
CA ASP A 19 -15.00 -13.42 5.47
C ASP A 19 -14.64 -12.02 5.98
N ARG A 20 -15.32 -11.00 5.46
CA ARG A 20 -15.10 -9.59 5.83
C ARG A 20 -15.36 -9.32 7.31
N ALA A 21 -16.41 -9.93 7.89
CA ALA A 21 -16.73 -9.71 9.28
C ALA A 21 -15.68 -10.29 10.22
N ARG A 22 -15.15 -11.50 9.89
CA ARG A 22 -14.02 -12.08 10.63
C ARG A 22 -12.76 -11.25 10.47
N MET A 23 -12.42 -10.83 9.25
CA MET A 23 -11.29 -9.95 8.97
C MET A 23 -11.35 -8.68 9.83
N GLN A 24 -12.53 -8.05 9.88
CA GLN A 24 -12.73 -6.80 10.63
C GLN A 24 -12.56 -7.00 12.13
N ARG A 25 -13.10 -8.09 12.68
CA ARG A 25 -12.90 -8.42 14.11
C ARG A 25 -11.42 -8.64 14.43
N GLU A 26 -10.69 -9.42 13.62
CA GLU A 26 -9.27 -9.66 13.83
C GLU A 26 -8.42 -8.40 13.74
N ARG A 27 -8.72 -7.48 12.82
CA ARG A 27 -8.09 -6.16 12.72
C ARG A 27 -8.30 -5.35 14.00
N LEU A 28 -9.54 -5.31 14.46
CA LEU A 28 -9.91 -4.57 15.67
C LEU A 28 -9.26 -5.14 16.94
N ASP A 29 -9.24 -6.47 17.06
CA ASP A 29 -8.57 -7.15 18.18
C ASP A 29 -7.08 -6.81 18.21
N ARG A 30 -6.41 -6.72 17.06
CA ARG A 30 -5.00 -6.30 16.95
C ARG A 30 -4.81 -4.85 17.38
N LEU A 31 -5.67 -3.94 16.93
CA LEU A 31 -5.61 -2.53 17.35
C LEU A 31 -5.77 -2.43 18.86
N ARG A 32 -6.76 -3.10 19.45
CA ARG A 32 -7.01 -3.10 20.89
C ARG A 32 -5.86 -3.69 21.70
N ALA A 33 -5.27 -4.78 21.22
CA ALA A 33 -4.08 -5.37 21.83
C ALA A 33 -2.89 -4.39 21.85
N LEU A 34 -2.68 -3.65 20.75
CA LEU A 34 -1.65 -2.62 20.68
C LEU A 34 -1.95 -1.42 21.57
N LEU A 35 -3.20 -0.97 21.66
CA LEU A 35 -3.64 0.07 22.58
C LEU A 35 -3.28 -0.31 24.02
N ALA A 36 -3.67 -1.51 24.44
CA ALA A 36 -3.38 -2.01 25.79
C ALA A 36 -1.86 -2.10 26.06
N ALA A 37 -1.08 -2.62 25.09
CA ALA A 37 0.38 -2.75 25.21
C ALA A 37 1.11 -1.40 25.29
N GLN A 38 0.55 -0.35 24.68
CA GLN A 38 1.14 0.99 24.64
C GLN A 38 0.55 1.95 25.68
N GLY A 39 -0.41 1.51 26.48
CA GLY A 39 -1.11 2.37 27.44
C GLY A 39 -1.79 3.54 26.73
N VAL A 40 -2.58 3.24 25.72
CA VAL A 40 -3.43 4.19 24.96
C VAL A 40 -4.87 3.80 25.23
N ASP A 41 -5.70 4.76 25.59
CA ASP A 41 -7.12 4.52 25.89
C ASP A 41 -7.99 4.63 24.64
N ALA A 42 -7.61 5.52 23.70
CA ALA A 42 -8.35 5.70 22.45
C ALA A 42 -7.45 6.08 21.26
N LEU A 43 -7.74 5.49 20.07
CA LEU A 43 -7.27 5.97 18.79
C LEU A 43 -8.30 6.92 18.19
N VAL A 44 -7.84 8.02 17.61
CA VAL A 44 -8.63 8.91 16.76
C VAL A 44 -8.01 8.87 15.38
N LEU A 45 -8.73 8.31 14.43
CA LEU A 45 -8.25 8.02 13.07
C LEU A 45 -9.00 8.90 12.06
N LEU A 46 -8.23 9.69 11.30
CA LEU A 46 -8.67 10.55 10.23
C LEU A 46 -8.18 10.06 8.86
N GLY A 47 -7.02 9.38 8.83
CA GLY A 47 -6.48 8.81 7.60
C GLY A 47 -7.47 7.82 6.99
N ASN A 48 -7.80 8.01 5.71
CA ASN A 48 -8.89 7.27 5.05
C ASN A 48 -8.70 5.76 5.19
N THR A 49 -7.53 5.22 4.88
CA THR A 49 -7.24 3.78 4.98
C THR A 49 -7.21 3.28 6.42
N HIS A 50 -6.85 4.13 7.38
CA HIS A 50 -6.91 3.80 8.81
C HIS A 50 -8.35 3.69 9.30
N VAL A 51 -9.23 4.59 8.85
CA VAL A 51 -10.68 4.49 9.13
C VAL A 51 -11.24 3.21 8.54
N VAL A 52 -10.91 2.89 7.28
CA VAL A 52 -11.33 1.63 6.61
C VAL A 52 -10.80 0.42 7.37
N TYR A 53 -9.53 0.44 7.81
CA TYR A 53 -8.93 -0.65 8.59
C TYR A 53 -9.67 -0.90 9.90
N ALA A 54 -10.01 0.18 10.62
CA ALA A 54 -10.66 0.09 11.92
C ALA A 54 -12.16 -0.26 11.83
N THR A 55 -12.86 0.18 10.79
CA THR A 55 -14.34 0.10 10.73
C THR A 55 -14.88 -0.84 9.66
N GLY A 56 -14.06 -1.22 8.68
CA GLY A 56 -14.50 -1.96 7.48
C GLY A 56 -15.28 -1.11 6.48
N ALA A 57 -15.45 0.19 6.70
CA ALA A 57 -16.12 1.08 5.77
C ALA A 57 -15.32 1.19 4.48
N ILE A 58 -15.94 0.93 3.33
CA ILE A 58 -15.32 1.19 2.03
C ILE A 58 -15.63 2.63 1.67
N TRP A 59 -14.58 3.44 1.54
CA TRP A 59 -14.71 4.86 1.22
C TRP A 59 -14.24 5.12 -0.22
N PRO A 60 -14.95 5.94 -0.99
CA PRO A 60 -14.49 6.34 -2.31
C PRO A 60 -13.14 7.05 -2.21
N LEU A 61 -12.16 6.63 -3.00
CA LEU A 61 -10.84 7.28 -3.10
C LEU A 61 -10.92 8.66 -3.75
N ALA A 62 -12.04 8.98 -4.41
CA ALA A 62 -12.25 10.25 -5.06
C ALA A 62 -12.49 11.38 -4.04
N ASP A 63 -12.28 12.61 -4.49
CA ASP A 63 -12.36 13.86 -3.70
C ASP A 63 -13.81 14.25 -3.28
N ALA A 64 -14.74 13.28 -3.32
CA ALA A 64 -16.15 13.50 -2.98
C ALA A 64 -16.35 13.94 -1.52
N GLY A 65 -15.55 13.42 -0.60
CA GLY A 65 -15.60 13.83 0.81
C GLY A 65 -15.29 15.31 0.99
N ARG A 66 -14.24 15.81 0.32
CA ARG A 66 -13.89 17.23 0.35
C ARG A 66 -14.96 18.14 -0.26
N ALA A 67 -15.63 17.68 -1.33
CA ALA A 67 -16.71 18.44 -1.94
C ALA A 67 -17.90 18.65 -0.97
N ASN A 68 -18.09 17.71 -0.04
CA ASN A 68 -19.13 17.76 1.00
C ASN A 68 -18.57 18.23 2.36
N PHE A 69 -17.32 18.64 2.44
CA PHE A 69 -16.61 18.97 3.68
C PHE A 69 -16.61 17.81 4.71
N GLU A 70 -16.81 16.60 4.23
CA GLU A 70 -16.81 15.42 5.07
C GLU A 70 -15.44 14.76 5.09
N GLN A 71 -14.99 14.44 6.30
CA GLN A 71 -13.88 13.53 6.54
C GLN A 71 -14.39 12.45 7.50
N PRO A 72 -14.40 11.17 7.10
CA PRO A 72 -14.77 10.11 8.01
C PRO A 72 -13.75 10.04 9.15
N VAL A 73 -14.25 9.84 10.37
CA VAL A 73 -13.40 9.69 11.56
C VAL A 73 -13.79 8.41 12.26
N ALA A 74 -12.80 7.62 12.65
CA ALA A 74 -13.02 6.48 13.52
C ALA A 74 -12.40 6.72 14.90
N VAL A 75 -13.08 6.26 15.94
CA VAL A 75 -12.55 6.22 17.30
C VAL A 75 -12.57 4.77 17.77
N VAL A 76 -11.38 4.24 18.11
CA VAL A 76 -11.24 2.88 18.65
C VAL A 76 -10.86 3.01 20.13
N LEU A 77 -11.70 2.48 21.02
CA LEU A 77 -11.46 2.47 22.46
C LEU A 77 -10.78 1.15 22.87
N ALA A 78 -9.92 1.21 23.87
CA ALA A 78 -9.25 0.03 24.39
C ALA A 78 -10.20 -0.98 25.05
N ASP A 79 -11.29 -0.49 25.63
CA ASP A 79 -12.27 -1.25 26.41
C ASP A 79 -13.63 -1.43 25.72
N ASP A 80 -13.77 -0.98 24.45
CA ASP A 80 -14.96 -1.20 23.65
C ASP A 80 -14.74 -2.30 22.59
N GLU A 81 -15.76 -3.12 22.36
CA GLU A 81 -15.71 -4.19 21.37
C GLU A 81 -15.77 -3.66 19.94
N TRP A 82 -16.40 -2.49 19.74
CA TRP A 82 -16.68 -1.92 18.43
C TRP A 82 -16.06 -0.53 18.28
N PRO A 83 -15.60 -0.15 17.06
CA PRO A 83 -15.15 1.21 16.79
C PRO A 83 -16.35 2.14 16.62
N HIS A 84 -16.20 3.40 17.00
CA HIS A 84 -17.16 4.44 16.66
C HIS A 84 -16.82 5.05 15.29
N LEU A 85 -17.80 5.18 14.41
CA LEU A 85 -17.66 5.78 13.08
C LEU A 85 -18.49 7.07 12.99
N PHE A 86 -17.81 8.17 12.65
CA PHE A 86 -18.39 9.49 12.37
C PHE A 86 -18.37 9.70 10.86
N SER A 87 -19.50 9.49 10.18
CA SER A 87 -19.55 9.55 8.70
C SER A 87 -21.01 9.64 8.19
N HIS A 88 -21.15 10.09 6.95
CA HIS A 88 -22.41 9.93 6.20
C HIS A 88 -22.61 8.47 5.72
N ALA A 89 -21.54 7.75 5.40
CA ALA A 89 -21.59 6.36 4.90
C ALA A 89 -21.81 5.34 6.03
N ARG A 90 -22.91 5.49 6.78
CA ARG A 90 -23.21 4.68 7.94
C ARG A 90 -23.96 3.39 7.63
N ASP A 91 -24.63 3.33 6.49
CA ASP A 91 -25.52 2.22 6.13
C ASP A 91 -24.77 1.03 5.51
N GLU A 92 -23.47 1.20 5.20
CA GLU A 92 -22.65 0.19 4.53
C GLU A 92 -21.73 -0.58 5.46
N VAL A 93 -21.78 -0.30 6.76
CA VAL A 93 -20.91 -0.93 7.77
C VAL A 93 -21.72 -1.76 8.76
N ASP A 94 -21.17 -2.90 9.15
CA ASP A 94 -21.78 -3.79 10.15
C ASP A 94 -21.29 -3.37 11.56
N LEU A 95 -21.79 -2.20 12.02
CA LEU A 95 -21.52 -1.66 13.34
C LEU A 95 -22.84 -1.45 14.12
N PRO A 96 -22.81 -1.55 15.46
CA PRO A 96 -23.98 -1.23 16.30
C PRO A 96 -24.45 0.21 16.09
N ALA A 97 -25.76 0.44 16.15
CA ALA A 97 -26.35 1.74 15.86
C ALA A 97 -25.87 2.87 16.77
N ASP A 98 -25.51 2.57 18.01
CA ASP A 98 -24.95 3.50 18.99
C ASP A 98 -23.47 3.82 18.76
N HIS A 99 -22.79 3.11 17.84
CA HIS A 99 -21.42 3.39 17.37
C HIS A 99 -21.40 4.17 16.04
N LEU A 100 -22.58 4.44 15.45
CA LEU A 100 -22.73 5.20 14.21
C LEU A 100 -23.13 6.64 14.53
N HIS A 101 -22.26 7.58 14.25
CA HIS A 101 -22.41 8.99 14.58
C HIS A 101 -22.60 9.86 13.35
N PRO A 102 -23.25 11.03 13.47
CA PRO A 102 -23.26 12.04 12.42
C PRO A 102 -21.84 12.43 12.03
N PRO A 103 -21.60 12.83 10.76
CA PRO A 103 -20.30 13.29 10.32
C PRO A 103 -19.82 14.50 11.11
N VAL A 104 -18.51 14.66 11.19
CA VAL A 104 -17.84 15.81 11.82
C VAL A 104 -17.01 16.54 10.78
N HIS A 105 -16.83 17.85 10.98
CA HIS A 105 -16.14 18.72 10.03
C HIS A 105 -14.89 19.30 10.70
N LEU A 106 -13.84 18.50 10.78
CA LEU A 106 -12.64 18.81 11.57
C LEU A 106 -11.75 19.92 10.99
N ASP A 107 -12.06 20.42 9.81
CA ASP A 107 -11.41 21.61 9.23
C ASP A 107 -11.91 22.93 9.85
N PHE A 108 -13.02 22.89 10.59
CA PHE A 108 -13.67 24.05 11.20
C PHE A 108 -13.66 23.95 12.73
N ASP A 109 -13.49 25.09 13.41
CA ASP A 109 -13.44 25.14 14.88
C ASP A 109 -14.73 24.62 15.52
N GLU A 110 -15.91 24.94 14.95
CA GLU A 110 -17.20 24.45 15.41
C GLU A 110 -17.34 22.92 15.27
N GLY A 111 -16.82 22.37 14.18
CA GLY A 111 -16.81 20.93 13.94
C GLY A 111 -15.89 20.20 14.93
N VAL A 112 -14.71 20.75 15.19
CA VAL A 112 -13.79 20.21 16.21
C VAL A 112 -14.41 20.29 17.60
N ALA A 113 -15.05 21.41 17.96
CA ALA A 113 -15.71 21.54 19.27
C ALA A 113 -16.85 20.50 19.44
N ALA A 114 -17.64 20.28 18.39
CA ALA A 114 -18.69 19.27 18.38
C ALA A 114 -18.13 17.85 18.51
N PHE A 115 -17.05 17.53 17.78
CA PHE A 115 -16.37 16.24 17.88
C PHE A 115 -15.79 16.00 19.28
N VAL A 116 -15.08 16.99 19.82
CA VAL A 116 -14.49 16.89 21.17
C VAL A 116 -15.57 16.71 22.24
N ALA A 117 -16.72 17.37 22.10
CA ALA A 117 -17.84 17.15 23.03
C ALA A 117 -18.34 15.69 23.04
N GLN A 118 -18.39 15.05 21.84
CA GLN A 118 -18.75 13.63 21.72
C GLN A 118 -17.63 12.73 22.23
N LEU A 119 -16.38 12.97 21.84
CA LEU A 119 -15.22 12.19 22.26
C LEU A 119 -15.07 12.16 23.79
N ARG A 120 -15.29 13.29 24.47
CA ARG A 120 -15.29 13.37 25.95
C ARG A 120 -16.41 12.55 26.60
N GLY A 121 -17.46 12.24 25.86
CA GLY A 121 -18.50 11.31 26.32
C GLY A 121 -18.11 9.84 26.19
N LEU A 122 -17.10 9.54 25.35
CA LEU A 122 -16.62 8.19 25.09
C LEU A 122 -15.41 7.81 25.93
N VAL A 123 -14.59 8.77 26.37
CA VAL A 123 -13.34 8.53 27.11
C VAL A 123 -13.40 9.11 28.52
N ALA A 124 -12.66 8.50 29.44
CA ALA A 124 -12.52 9.03 30.81
C ALA A 124 -11.70 10.34 30.84
N ASP A 125 -11.87 11.13 31.91
CA ASP A 125 -11.01 12.30 32.14
C ASP A 125 -9.56 11.86 32.32
N GLY A 126 -8.65 12.48 31.55
CA GLY A 126 -7.23 12.14 31.58
C GLY A 126 -6.85 10.95 30.69
N ALA A 127 -7.76 10.46 29.79
CA ALA A 127 -7.47 9.41 28.86
C ALA A 127 -6.29 9.76 27.94
N VAL A 128 -5.45 8.76 27.68
CA VAL A 128 -4.32 8.85 26.75
C VAL A 128 -4.81 8.60 25.33
N LEU A 129 -4.74 9.63 24.51
CA LEU A 129 -5.15 9.56 23.12
C LEU A 129 -3.96 9.28 22.19
N ALA A 130 -4.22 8.60 21.07
CA ALA A 130 -3.36 8.60 19.91
C ALA A 130 -4.14 9.10 18.70
N VAL A 131 -3.51 9.94 17.86
CA VAL A 131 -4.13 10.60 16.70
C VAL A 131 -3.21 10.41 15.51
N ASP A 132 -3.74 10.04 14.35
CA ASP A 132 -2.94 9.80 13.15
C ASP A 132 -2.70 11.05 12.31
N GLU A 133 -3.71 11.89 12.17
CA GLU A 133 -3.65 13.13 11.40
C GLU A 133 -4.20 14.31 12.20
N TRP A 134 -3.73 15.51 11.85
CA TRP A 134 -4.15 16.74 12.50
C TRP A 134 -4.63 17.77 11.49
N THR A 135 -5.84 18.26 11.67
CA THR A 135 -6.26 19.48 10.98
C THR A 135 -5.74 20.73 11.70
N HIS A 136 -5.71 21.84 10.97
CA HIS A 136 -5.31 23.12 11.57
C HIS A 136 -6.26 23.56 12.72
N ALA A 137 -7.55 23.25 12.60
CA ALA A 137 -8.54 23.54 13.64
C ALA A 137 -8.34 22.67 14.89
N MET A 138 -8.05 21.36 14.74
CA MET A 138 -7.71 20.49 15.86
C MET A 138 -6.50 20.99 16.63
N GLY A 139 -5.50 21.55 15.94
CA GLY A 139 -4.32 22.12 16.58
C GLY A 139 -4.61 23.35 17.45
N ARG A 140 -5.78 23.97 17.34
CA ARG A 140 -6.22 25.09 18.20
C ARG A 140 -7.06 24.66 19.39
N GLU A 141 -7.63 23.44 19.37
CA GLU A 141 -8.52 22.97 20.42
C GLU A 141 -7.75 22.69 21.73
N PRO A 142 -8.08 23.41 22.84
CA PRO A 142 -7.33 23.27 24.07
C PRO A 142 -7.36 21.87 24.67
N TRP A 143 -8.50 21.18 24.63
CA TRP A 143 -8.63 19.85 25.23
C TRP A 143 -7.78 18.80 24.52
N LEU A 144 -7.71 18.83 23.19
CA LEU A 144 -6.81 17.96 22.42
C LEU A 144 -5.33 18.27 22.64
N ARG A 145 -5.00 19.52 22.99
CA ARG A 145 -3.62 19.96 23.27
C ARG A 145 -3.15 19.67 24.68
N PHE A 146 -4.06 19.60 25.66
CA PHE A 146 -3.76 19.46 27.08
C PHE A 146 -4.06 18.07 27.67
N SER A 147 -4.77 17.17 26.94
CA SER A 147 -4.54 15.76 27.17
C SER A 147 -3.04 15.52 27.05
N GLU A 148 -2.44 14.61 27.81
CA GLU A 148 -1.03 14.26 27.63
C GLU A 148 -0.74 14.17 26.12
N LYS A 149 0.36 14.79 25.67
CA LYS A 149 0.66 14.97 24.25
C LYS A 149 0.25 13.72 23.47
N PRO A 150 -0.73 13.77 22.55
CA PRO A 150 -1.27 12.60 21.88
C PRO A 150 -0.16 11.77 21.25
N LYS A 151 -0.26 10.45 21.37
CA LYS A 151 0.67 9.53 20.74
C LYS A 151 0.38 9.45 19.25
N ASP A 152 1.34 8.93 18.49
CA ASP A 152 1.21 8.72 17.05
C ASP A 152 0.37 7.45 16.78
N ALA A 153 -0.88 7.63 16.34
CA ALA A 153 -1.77 6.53 15.98
C ALA A 153 -1.36 5.91 14.65
N GLY A 154 -0.83 6.69 13.69
CA GLY A 154 -0.37 6.16 12.41
C GLY A 154 0.66 5.05 12.58
N ARG A 155 1.59 5.22 13.53
CA ARG A 155 2.55 4.17 13.89
C ARG A 155 1.90 2.92 14.49
N LEU A 156 0.88 3.07 15.31
CA LEU A 156 0.17 1.93 15.90
C LEU A 156 -0.62 1.16 14.83
N VAL A 157 -1.30 1.88 13.94
CA VAL A 157 -2.03 1.26 12.82
C VAL A 157 -1.05 0.58 11.86
N ALA A 158 0.10 1.20 11.53
CA ALA A 158 1.12 0.57 10.70
C ALA A 158 1.62 -0.76 11.29
N MET A 159 1.80 -0.83 12.63
CA MET A 159 2.14 -2.08 13.31
C MET A 159 1.02 -3.13 13.23
N ALA A 160 -0.24 -2.72 13.35
CA ALA A 160 -1.39 -3.62 13.22
C ALA A 160 -1.52 -4.19 11.81
N LYS A 161 -1.29 -3.36 10.79
CA LYS A 161 -1.40 -3.69 9.35
C LYS A 161 -0.25 -4.57 8.85
N ALA A 162 0.93 -4.48 9.46
CA ALA A 162 2.15 -5.13 8.96
C ALA A 162 1.98 -6.64 8.77
N ILE A 163 1.36 -7.33 9.74
CA ILE A 163 1.06 -8.77 9.65
C ILE A 163 -0.40 -8.93 9.23
N LYS A 164 -0.63 -9.56 8.10
CA LYS A 164 -1.97 -9.72 7.52
C LYS A 164 -2.81 -10.76 8.27
N THR A 165 -4.12 -10.54 8.33
CA THR A 165 -5.05 -11.60 8.74
C THR A 165 -5.18 -12.64 7.63
N PRO A 166 -5.65 -13.88 7.94
CA PRO A 166 -5.89 -14.87 6.90
C PRO A 166 -6.85 -14.41 5.80
N ASP A 167 -7.89 -13.64 6.18
CA ASP A 167 -8.86 -13.12 5.24
C ASP A 167 -8.28 -11.98 4.38
N GLU A 168 -7.43 -11.11 4.95
CA GLU A 168 -6.69 -10.12 4.17
C GLU A 168 -5.85 -10.78 3.09
N LEU A 169 -5.14 -11.86 3.42
CA LEU A 169 -4.33 -12.61 2.45
C LEU A 169 -5.21 -13.22 1.35
N ALA A 170 -6.39 -13.72 1.69
CA ALA A 170 -7.32 -14.27 0.70
C ALA A 170 -7.85 -13.20 -0.24
N PHE A 171 -8.22 -12.02 0.27
CA PHE A 171 -8.65 -10.88 -0.55
C PHE A 171 -7.52 -10.31 -1.38
N LEU A 172 -6.28 -10.22 -0.84
CA LEU A 172 -5.09 -9.80 -1.58
C LEU A 172 -4.83 -10.73 -2.77
N ARG A 173 -4.85 -12.06 -2.57
CA ARG A 173 -4.69 -13.03 -3.65
C ARG A 173 -5.76 -12.88 -4.73
N ALA A 174 -7.01 -12.65 -4.34
CA ALA A 174 -8.10 -12.42 -5.28
C ALA A 174 -7.91 -11.11 -6.07
N GLY A 175 -7.52 -10.02 -5.40
CA GLY A 175 -7.22 -8.73 -6.05
C GLY A 175 -6.04 -8.83 -7.03
N LEU A 176 -4.96 -9.52 -6.64
CA LEU A 176 -3.82 -9.78 -7.52
C LEU A 176 -4.21 -10.61 -8.75
N ALA A 177 -5.04 -11.64 -8.59
CA ALA A 177 -5.54 -12.45 -9.71
C ALA A 177 -6.40 -11.63 -10.69
N ILE A 178 -7.23 -10.70 -10.19
CA ILE A 178 -7.98 -9.75 -11.05
C ILE A 178 -7.01 -8.84 -11.81
N THR A 179 -5.98 -8.36 -11.13
CA THR A 179 -4.94 -7.51 -11.76
C THR A 179 -4.20 -8.28 -12.84
N GLU A 180 -3.76 -9.52 -12.59
CA GLU A 180 -3.07 -10.35 -13.57
C GLU A 180 -3.96 -10.65 -14.80
N GLN A 181 -5.25 -10.91 -14.59
CA GLN A 181 -6.20 -11.08 -15.69
C GLN A 181 -6.28 -9.80 -16.56
N ALA A 182 -6.38 -8.63 -15.93
CA ALA A 182 -6.46 -7.37 -16.66
C ALA A 182 -5.16 -7.04 -17.39
N ILE A 183 -4.02 -7.35 -16.77
CA ILE A 183 -2.68 -7.19 -17.38
C ILE A 183 -2.53 -8.08 -18.61
N ALA A 184 -3.00 -9.33 -18.58
CA ALA A 184 -2.97 -10.22 -19.74
C ALA A 184 -3.76 -9.66 -20.93
N GLU A 185 -4.94 -9.10 -20.66
CA GLU A 185 -5.78 -8.45 -21.70
C GLU A 185 -5.12 -7.18 -22.27
N VAL A 186 -4.41 -6.42 -21.42
CA VAL A 186 -3.66 -5.24 -21.86
C VAL A 186 -2.44 -5.64 -22.67
N GLN A 187 -1.62 -6.58 -22.18
CA GLN A 187 -0.41 -7.03 -22.87
C GLN A 187 -0.73 -7.55 -24.28
N ALA A 188 -1.83 -8.28 -24.44
CA ALA A 188 -2.29 -8.78 -25.74
C ALA A 188 -2.62 -7.66 -26.74
N ARG A 189 -2.79 -6.41 -26.28
CA ARG A 189 -3.08 -5.24 -27.12
C ARG A 189 -1.87 -4.33 -27.36
N VAL A 190 -0.77 -4.57 -26.65
CA VAL A 190 0.45 -3.76 -26.82
C VAL A 190 1.01 -3.96 -28.22
N ALA A 191 0.94 -2.90 -29.04
CA ALA A 191 1.44 -2.89 -30.40
C ALA A 191 1.77 -1.46 -30.86
N PRO A 192 2.64 -1.28 -31.85
CA PRO A 192 2.87 0.03 -32.46
C PRO A 192 1.58 0.67 -32.95
N GLY A 193 1.36 1.95 -32.61
CA GLY A 193 0.18 2.73 -32.98
C GLY A 193 -0.99 2.65 -31.98
N VAL A 194 -0.95 1.76 -31.01
CA VAL A 194 -1.93 1.72 -29.91
C VAL A 194 -1.65 2.88 -28.96
N ARG A 195 -2.69 3.58 -28.50
CA ARG A 195 -2.54 4.69 -27.56
C ARG A 195 -2.52 4.19 -26.12
N GLN A 196 -1.80 4.88 -25.25
CA GLN A 196 -1.80 4.59 -23.81
C GLN A 196 -3.21 4.62 -23.24
N SER A 197 -4.05 5.57 -23.66
CA SER A 197 -5.46 5.66 -23.24
C SER A 197 -6.30 4.44 -23.65
N ASP A 198 -5.99 3.77 -24.78
CA ASP A 198 -6.68 2.54 -25.21
C ASP A 198 -6.31 1.36 -24.28
N LEU A 199 -5.06 1.31 -23.79
CA LEU A 199 -4.61 0.33 -22.80
C LEU A 199 -5.31 0.56 -21.45
N THR A 200 -5.36 1.80 -20.99
CA THR A 200 -6.08 2.17 -19.75
C THR A 200 -7.57 1.82 -19.83
N ALA A 201 -8.23 2.12 -20.96
CA ALA A 201 -9.63 1.75 -21.15
C ALA A 201 -9.86 0.23 -21.11
N THR A 202 -8.89 -0.55 -21.64
CA THR A 202 -8.94 -2.02 -21.55
C THR A 202 -8.78 -2.48 -20.11
N PHE A 203 -7.77 -1.99 -19.41
CA PHE A 203 -7.51 -2.32 -18.00
C PHE A 203 -8.73 -2.02 -17.12
N LEU A 204 -9.23 -0.78 -17.14
CA LEU A 204 -10.37 -0.37 -16.31
C LEU A 204 -11.62 -1.19 -16.60
N ARG A 205 -11.91 -1.50 -17.85
CA ARG A 205 -13.04 -2.38 -18.17
C ARG A 205 -12.88 -3.75 -17.55
N THR A 206 -11.72 -4.37 -17.72
CA THR A 206 -11.47 -5.73 -17.25
C THR A 206 -11.54 -5.82 -15.73
N ILE A 207 -10.94 -4.88 -15.00
CA ILE A 207 -10.97 -4.92 -13.53
C ILE A 207 -12.38 -4.76 -12.98
N PHE A 208 -13.20 -3.84 -13.53
CA PHE A 208 -14.57 -3.65 -13.07
C PHE A 208 -15.49 -4.79 -13.49
N ASP A 209 -15.31 -5.37 -14.67
CA ASP A 209 -16.05 -6.58 -15.10
C ASP A 209 -15.71 -7.78 -14.19
N ALA A 210 -14.49 -7.83 -13.63
CA ALA A 210 -14.05 -8.84 -12.67
C ALA A 210 -14.41 -8.53 -11.20
N GLY A 211 -15.03 -7.38 -10.92
CA GLY A 211 -15.55 -7.02 -9.60
C GLY A 211 -14.60 -6.26 -8.69
N ALA A 212 -13.60 -5.58 -9.23
CA ALA A 212 -12.78 -4.65 -8.45
C ALA A 212 -13.62 -3.48 -7.93
N ASP A 213 -13.30 -2.99 -6.73
CA ASP A 213 -13.99 -1.85 -6.12
C ASP A 213 -13.56 -0.53 -6.78
N ALA A 214 -12.27 -0.41 -7.08
CA ALA A 214 -11.69 0.81 -7.65
C ALA A 214 -10.36 0.54 -8.37
N ASN A 215 -9.99 1.46 -9.24
CA ASN A 215 -8.60 1.69 -9.66
C ASN A 215 -7.96 2.65 -8.65
N ILE A 216 -6.82 2.27 -8.07
CA ILE A 216 -6.18 3.05 -7.00
C ILE A 216 -4.94 3.81 -7.45
N LEU A 217 -4.35 3.41 -8.56
CA LEU A 217 -3.22 4.05 -9.20
C LEU A 217 -3.59 4.28 -10.66
N ASP A 218 -3.36 5.48 -11.19
CA ASP A 218 -3.51 5.71 -12.63
C ASP A 218 -2.62 4.72 -13.38
N PRO A 219 -3.19 3.88 -14.27
CA PRO A 219 -2.41 2.85 -14.92
C PRO A 219 -1.24 3.42 -15.71
N ILE A 220 -0.05 2.94 -15.43
CA ILE A 220 1.19 3.40 -16.03
C ILE A 220 1.54 2.51 -17.21
N TRP A 221 1.60 3.09 -18.39
CA TRP A 221 2.08 2.48 -19.64
C TRP A 221 3.12 3.40 -20.26
N GLN A 222 3.97 3.98 -19.43
CA GLN A 222 4.87 5.05 -19.86
C GLN A 222 6.11 4.47 -20.54
N VAL A 223 6.55 5.13 -21.60
CA VAL A 223 7.84 4.79 -22.21
C VAL A 223 8.95 5.23 -21.26
N MET A 224 9.82 4.31 -20.92
CA MET A 224 10.95 4.59 -20.04
C MET A 224 11.88 5.64 -20.66
N PRO A 225 12.31 6.65 -19.89
CA PRO A 225 13.33 7.58 -20.35
C PRO A 225 14.68 6.87 -20.55
N ALA A 226 15.51 7.46 -21.39
CA ALA A 226 16.83 6.89 -21.66
C ALA A 226 17.78 6.95 -20.45
N ARG A 227 17.56 7.85 -19.50
CA ARG A 227 18.39 8.05 -18.31
C ARG A 227 17.57 7.92 -17.04
N MET A 228 18.10 7.22 -16.03
CA MET A 228 17.41 7.02 -14.76
C MET A 228 17.18 8.34 -14.01
N GLU A 229 18.08 9.29 -14.12
CA GLU A 229 17.92 10.63 -13.53
C GLU A 229 16.76 11.43 -14.12
N ASP A 230 16.30 11.06 -15.33
CA ASP A 230 15.13 11.61 -15.98
C ASP A 230 13.85 10.82 -15.57
N GLY A 231 13.95 9.90 -14.63
CA GLY A 231 12.87 9.03 -14.15
C GLY A 231 11.68 9.76 -13.56
N PRO A 232 10.74 9.07 -12.90
CA PRO A 232 9.36 9.52 -12.68
C PRO A 232 9.21 10.85 -11.92
N TRP A 233 10.29 11.33 -11.33
CA TRP A 233 10.34 12.60 -10.60
C TRP A 233 10.58 13.84 -11.46
N THR A 234 10.85 13.68 -12.77
CA THR A 234 11.12 14.79 -13.67
C THR A 234 9.94 15.09 -14.56
N THR A 235 9.80 16.36 -14.97
CA THR A 235 8.79 16.81 -15.93
C THR A 235 9.29 16.76 -17.38
N THR A 236 10.51 16.29 -17.62
CA THR A 236 11.19 16.33 -18.91
C THR A 236 11.28 14.97 -19.59
N GLY A 237 11.10 13.87 -18.85
CA GLY A 237 11.08 12.52 -19.40
C GLY A 237 9.72 12.09 -19.91
N ASP A 238 9.65 10.90 -20.50
CA ASP A 238 8.39 10.28 -20.91
C ASP A 238 7.57 9.80 -19.71
N LEU A 239 8.21 9.54 -18.57
CA LEU A 239 7.56 9.35 -17.28
C LEU A 239 7.34 10.73 -16.65
N ALA A 240 6.10 11.14 -16.51
CA ALA A 240 5.72 12.37 -15.84
C ALA A 240 5.12 12.05 -14.46
N CYS A 241 5.43 12.88 -13.47
CA CYS A 241 4.77 12.83 -12.17
C CYS A 241 3.86 14.07 -12.03
N PRO A 242 2.54 13.91 -11.80
CA PRO A 242 1.79 12.66 -11.70
C PRO A 242 1.77 11.87 -13.01
N LEU A 243 1.78 10.55 -12.87
CA LEU A 243 1.79 9.61 -13.98
C LEU A 243 0.39 9.53 -14.60
N LEU A 244 0.15 10.29 -15.63
CA LEU A 244 -1.15 10.37 -16.28
C LEU A 244 -1.18 9.51 -17.55
N THR A 245 -2.30 8.82 -17.76
CA THR A 245 -2.63 8.25 -19.06
C THR A 245 -2.65 9.35 -20.11
N THR A 246 -1.94 9.15 -21.22
CA THR A 246 -1.85 10.10 -22.33
C THR A 246 -2.39 9.51 -23.63
N GLU A 247 -2.58 10.39 -24.62
CA GLU A 247 -2.94 10.02 -26.00
C GLU A 247 -1.72 9.57 -26.84
N ARG A 248 -0.55 9.41 -26.25
CA ARG A 248 0.65 8.95 -26.95
C ARG A 248 0.40 7.59 -27.57
N ALA A 249 0.67 7.48 -28.87
CA ALA A 249 0.71 6.21 -29.57
C ALA A 249 2.06 5.54 -29.34
N LEU A 250 2.05 4.26 -29.01
CA LEU A 250 3.25 3.46 -28.83
C LEU A 250 4.00 3.30 -30.16
N ALA A 251 5.31 3.35 -30.12
CA ALA A 251 6.18 3.11 -31.24
C ALA A 251 6.87 1.74 -31.13
N GLN A 252 7.27 1.17 -32.26
CA GLN A 252 8.07 -0.05 -32.27
C GLN A 252 9.38 0.17 -31.51
N GLY A 253 9.69 -0.72 -30.55
CA GLY A 253 10.89 -0.66 -29.74
C GLY A 253 10.77 0.20 -28.47
N ASP A 254 9.62 0.85 -28.25
CA ASP A 254 9.36 1.49 -26.95
C ASP A 254 9.52 0.47 -25.81
N VAL A 255 10.20 0.86 -24.76
CA VAL A 255 10.30 0.08 -23.52
C VAL A 255 9.33 0.68 -22.49
N LEU A 256 8.34 -0.09 -22.12
CA LEU A 256 7.27 0.39 -21.24
C LEU A 256 7.58 0.11 -19.78
N TRP A 257 7.42 1.11 -18.93
CA TRP A 257 7.20 0.96 -17.50
C TRP A 257 5.72 0.66 -17.31
N VAL A 258 5.43 -0.54 -16.84
CA VAL A 258 4.08 -0.98 -16.52
C VAL A 258 3.93 -1.00 -15.01
N ASP A 259 2.91 -0.29 -14.51
CA ASP A 259 2.64 -0.24 -13.08
C ASP A 259 1.14 0.03 -12.88
N VAL A 260 0.48 -0.79 -12.07
CA VAL A 260 -0.96 -0.73 -11.86
C VAL A 260 -1.34 -1.25 -10.48
N GLY A 261 -2.42 -0.67 -9.92
CA GLY A 261 -2.99 -1.13 -8.67
C GLY A 261 -4.50 -1.01 -8.66
N ILE A 262 -5.17 -1.96 -8.04
CA ILE A 262 -6.62 -1.97 -7.84
C ILE A 262 -6.99 -2.15 -6.37
N SER A 263 -8.21 -1.76 -6.00
CA SER A 263 -8.83 -2.14 -4.75
C SER A 263 -9.82 -3.29 -4.98
N TYR A 264 -9.73 -4.30 -4.14
CA TYR A 264 -10.71 -5.39 -4.08
C TYR A 264 -11.06 -5.71 -2.63
N GLN A 265 -12.32 -5.51 -2.26
CA GLN A 265 -12.82 -5.69 -0.89
C GLN A 265 -12.04 -4.88 0.16
N GLY A 266 -11.58 -3.68 -0.25
CA GLY A 266 -10.83 -2.75 0.59
C GLY A 266 -9.38 -3.13 0.85
N VAL A 267 -8.81 -4.07 0.08
CA VAL A 267 -7.37 -4.33 0.04
C VAL A 267 -6.83 -4.00 -1.35
N HIS A 268 -5.57 -3.62 -1.43
CA HIS A 268 -4.96 -3.12 -2.65
C HIS A 268 -4.03 -4.16 -3.26
N SER A 269 -4.03 -4.26 -4.58
CA SER A 269 -2.98 -4.94 -5.35
C SER A 269 -1.92 -3.96 -5.80
N ASP A 270 -0.77 -4.50 -6.13
CA ASP A 270 0.32 -3.82 -6.80
C ASP A 270 0.94 -4.75 -7.83
N PHE A 271 1.31 -4.22 -9.00
CA PHE A 271 1.82 -5.04 -10.09
C PHE A 271 2.63 -4.22 -11.08
N GLY A 272 3.89 -4.56 -11.24
CA GLY A 272 4.80 -3.90 -12.19
C GLY A 272 5.54 -4.86 -13.10
N ARG A 273 5.68 -4.47 -14.38
CA ARG A 273 6.44 -5.20 -15.41
C ARG A 273 7.13 -4.24 -16.38
N THR A 274 8.03 -4.77 -17.17
CA THR A 274 8.63 -4.08 -18.32
C THR A 274 8.25 -4.81 -19.58
N TRP A 275 7.72 -4.08 -20.56
CA TRP A 275 7.38 -4.64 -21.88
C TRP A 275 8.10 -3.91 -23.01
N ILE A 276 8.35 -4.61 -24.11
CA ILE A 276 8.93 -4.06 -25.35
C ILE A 276 7.90 -4.09 -26.45
N VAL A 277 7.65 -2.95 -27.09
CA VAL A 277 6.58 -2.79 -28.06
C VAL A 277 6.99 -3.32 -29.44
N GLY A 278 6.29 -4.33 -29.92
CA GLY A 278 6.30 -4.75 -31.33
C GLY A 278 7.61 -5.35 -31.86
N GLN A 279 8.56 -5.69 -30.98
CA GLN A 279 9.80 -6.35 -31.37
C GLN A 279 10.35 -7.24 -30.25
N GLU A 280 11.18 -8.20 -30.66
CA GLU A 280 11.99 -9.00 -29.73
C GLU A 280 13.05 -8.12 -29.06
N PRO A 281 13.41 -8.44 -27.79
CA PRO A 281 14.46 -7.73 -27.09
C PRO A 281 15.82 -7.88 -27.78
N ASP A 282 16.59 -6.85 -27.75
CA ASP A 282 18.00 -6.88 -28.16
C ASP A 282 18.90 -7.56 -27.10
N ALA A 283 20.17 -7.73 -27.41
CA ALA A 283 21.13 -8.41 -26.52
C ALA A 283 21.31 -7.65 -25.18
N ARG A 284 21.21 -6.33 -25.19
CA ARG A 284 21.33 -5.50 -23.97
C ARG A 284 20.09 -5.63 -23.11
N GLN A 285 18.90 -5.60 -23.68
CA GLN A 285 17.63 -5.78 -22.96
C GLN A 285 17.56 -7.17 -22.32
N ARG A 286 18.06 -8.22 -22.98
CA ARG A 286 18.19 -9.55 -22.38
C ARG A 286 19.19 -9.56 -21.21
N ASP A 287 20.33 -8.87 -21.35
CA ASP A 287 21.30 -8.71 -20.26
C ASP A 287 20.72 -7.95 -19.07
N GLN A 288 19.95 -6.87 -19.30
CA GLN A 288 19.25 -6.14 -18.24
C GLN A 288 18.28 -7.06 -17.48
N PHE A 289 17.52 -7.88 -18.19
CA PHE A 289 16.62 -8.86 -17.58
C PHE A 289 17.37 -9.91 -16.74
N GLU A 290 18.46 -10.47 -17.25
CA GLU A 290 19.24 -11.46 -16.50
C GLU A 290 19.92 -10.85 -15.26
N ARG A 291 20.39 -9.61 -15.35
CA ARG A 291 20.92 -8.86 -14.18
C ARG A 291 19.81 -8.63 -13.15
N TRP A 292 18.63 -8.21 -13.59
CA TRP A 292 17.46 -8.06 -12.71
C TRP A 292 17.12 -9.38 -12.02
N ARG A 293 17.06 -10.49 -12.76
CA ARG A 293 16.81 -11.82 -12.20
C ARG A 293 17.85 -12.22 -11.14
N SER A 294 19.10 -11.87 -11.37
CA SER A 294 20.16 -12.12 -10.41
C SER A 294 19.97 -11.31 -9.12
N ILE A 295 19.55 -10.05 -9.24
CA ILE A 295 19.30 -9.17 -8.09
C ILE A 295 18.10 -9.67 -7.30
N ILE A 296 16.94 -9.86 -7.94
CA ILE A 296 15.74 -10.33 -7.24
C ILE A 296 15.96 -11.70 -6.61
N GLY A 297 16.65 -12.63 -7.30
CA GLY A 297 17.00 -13.95 -6.77
C GLY A 297 17.82 -13.84 -5.49
N ALA A 298 18.84 -12.99 -5.46
CA ALA A 298 19.68 -12.79 -4.27
C ALA A 298 18.88 -12.19 -3.09
N VAL A 299 17.93 -11.29 -3.35
CA VAL A 299 17.02 -10.75 -2.31
C VAL A 299 16.10 -11.85 -1.78
N LEU A 300 15.50 -12.62 -2.67
CA LEU A 300 14.60 -13.72 -2.31
C LEU A 300 15.28 -14.81 -1.48
N ASP A 301 16.56 -15.11 -1.75
CA ASP A 301 17.34 -16.12 -1.01
C ASP A 301 17.53 -15.76 0.48
N VAL A 302 17.51 -14.47 0.84
CA VAL A 302 17.63 -14.01 2.22
C VAL A 302 16.30 -13.65 2.88
N THR A 303 15.22 -13.61 2.10
CA THR A 303 13.90 -13.18 2.55
C THR A 303 13.20 -14.27 3.37
N ARG A 304 12.99 -14.00 4.67
CA ARG A 304 12.26 -14.87 5.62
C ARG A 304 11.95 -14.10 6.90
N ALA A 305 11.14 -14.68 7.76
CA ALA A 305 10.96 -14.15 9.11
C ALA A 305 12.31 -14.11 9.86
N GLY A 306 12.55 -13.00 10.58
CA GLY A 306 13.79 -12.74 11.30
C GLY A 306 14.90 -12.06 10.48
N ALA A 307 14.82 -12.03 9.15
CA ALA A 307 15.69 -11.20 8.33
C ALA A 307 15.40 -9.71 8.55
N THR A 308 16.40 -8.86 8.40
CA THR A 308 16.23 -7.40 8.47
C THR A 308 16.09 -6.80 7.07
N ALA A 309 15.50 -5.62 6.96
CA ALA A 309 15.52 -4.88 5.70
C ALA A 309 16.95 -4.62 5.22
N ALA A 310 17.91 -4.45 6.15
CA ALA A 310 19.34 -4.31 5.82
C ALA A 310 19.92 -5.58 5.17
N ASP A 311 19.46 -6.77 5.54
CA ASP A 311 19.90 -8.01 4.88
C ASP A 311 19.45 -8.03 3.40
N LEU A 312 18.22 -7.58 3.14
CA LEU A 312 17.66 -7.51 1.78
C LEU A 312 18.39 -6.48 0.93
N THR A 313 18.59 -5.27 1.45
CA THR A 313 19.31 -4.20 0.72
C THR A 313 20.76 -4.56 0.46
N ALA A 314 21.44 -5.19 1.41
CA ALA A 314 22.81 -5.67 1.24
C ALA A 314 22.92 -6.74 0.14
N ALA A 315 21.96 -7.70 0.10
CA ALA A 315 21.89 -8.73 -0.93
C ALA A 315 21.67 -8.11 -2.33
N ALA A 316 20.73 -7.16 -2.43
CA ALA A 316 20.44 -6.46 -3.68
C ALA A 316 21.65 -5.70 -4.21
N ILE A 317 22.31 -4.90 -3.36
CA ILE A 317 23.49 -4.09 -3.72
C ILE A 317 24.67 -5.00 -4.11
N ALA A 318 24.89 -6.09 -3.37
CA ALA A 318 25.96 -7.04 -3.70
C ALA A 318 25.74 -7.70 -5.06
N ALA A 319 24.52 -8.17 -5.35
CA ALA A 319 24.16 -8.75 -6.64
C ALA A 319 24.20 -7.76 -7.81
N ALA A 320 23.95 -6.47 -7.53
CA ALA A 320 24.08 -5.37 -8.49
C ALA A 320 25.52 -4.86 -8.67
N GLY A 321 26.52 -5.55 -8.11
CA GLY A 321 27.93 -5.16 -8.24
C GLY A 321 28.33 -3.93 -7.43
N GLY A 322 27.63 -3.64 -6.33
CA GLY A 322 27.87 -2.50 -5.44
C GLY A 322 27.09 -1.23 -5.79
N VAL A 323 26.19 -1.31 -6.77
CA VAL A 323 25.30 -0.21 -7.15
C VAL A 323 23.93 -0.42 -6.47
N VAL A 324 23.30 0.66 -6.03
CA VAL A 324 21.92 0.63 -5.50
C VAL A 324 20.95 0.33 -6.65
N PRO A 325 20.24 -0.81 -6.62
CA PRO A 325 19.35 -1.19 -7.71
C PRO A 325 17.89 -0.73 -7.49
N TRP A 326 17.68 0.50 -7.09
CA TRP A 326 16.39 1.18 -7.03
C TRP A 326 16.57 2.69 -7.23
N MET A 327 15.48 3.38 -7.55
CA MET A 327 15.54 4.82 -7.85
C MET A 327 15.87 5.65 -6.60
N PRO A 328 16.61 6.79 -6.77
CA PRO A 328 16.77 7.77 -5.72
C PRO A 328 15.43 8.24 -5.15
N HIS A 329 15.34 8.42 -3.84
CA HIS A 329 14.13 8.84 -3.13
C HIS A 329 12.94 7.87 -3.26
N PHE A 330 13.26 6.62 -3.54
CA PHE A 330 12.32 5.51 -3.61
C PHE A 330 12.71 4.40 -2.62
N TYR A 331 12.50 3.14 -2.95
CA TYR A 331 12.83 1.99 -2.11
C TYR A 331 13.08 0.74 -2.97
N LEU A 332 13.72 -0.26 -2.38
CA LEU A 332 13.84 -1.61 -2.94
C LEU A 332 12.50 -2.35 -2.88
N GLY A 333 11.71 -2.05 -1.86
CA GLY A 333 10.40 -2.66 -1.68
C GLY A 333 9.62 -2.08 -0.52
N HIS A 334 8.34 -2.45 -0.46
CA HIS A 334 7.39 -1.96 0.53
C HIS A 334 6.37 -3.04 0.92
N GLY A 335 5.62 -2.80 1.99
CA GLY A 335 4.47 -3.62 2.37
C GLY A 335 3.28 -3.33 1.47
N LEU A 336 2.38 -4.31 1.36
CA LEU A 336 1.15 -4.22 0.59
C LEU A 336 -0.02 -4.69 1.44
N GLY A 337 -1.16 -4.00 1.36
CA GLY A 337 -2.34 -4.36 2.13
C GLY A 337 -3.54 -3.46 1.85
N ILE A 338 -3.93 -2.65 2.82
CA ILE A 338 -4.99 -1.66 2.68
C ILE A 338 -4.50 -0.37 2.00
N ASP A 339 -3.19 -0.15 2.00
CA ASP A 339 -2.52 0.84 1.16
C ASP A 339 -1.71 0.11 0.08
N SER A 340 -1.57 0.71 -1.09
CA SER A 340 -0.71 0.18 -2.17
C SER A 340 0.76 0.18 -1.79
N ALA A 341 1.19 1.13 -0.95
CA ALA A 341 2.50 1.13 -0.33
C ALA A 341 2.35 1.42 1.17
N GLU A 342 2.69 0.46 2.00
CA GLU A 342 2.66 0.59 3.46
C GLU A 342 3.92 -0.01 4.11
N ALA A 343 4.07 0.15 5.42
CA ALA A 343 5.18 -0.48 6.13
C ALA A 343 5.09 -2.03 6.03
N PRO A 344 6.23 -2.72 5.90
CA PRO A 344 7.61 -2.21 5.99
C PRO A 344 8.13 -1.58 4.69
N PHE A 345 8.93 -0.51 4.81
CA PHE A 345 9.69 0.04 3.68
C PHE A 345 11.14 -0.43 3.76
N VAL A 346 11.67 -0.96 2.66
CA VAL A 346 13.00 -1.58 2.57
C VAL A 346 13.87 -0.74 1.63
N GLY A 347 15.03 -0.26 2.10
CA GLY A 347 15.96 0.51 1.28
C GLY A 347 15.50 1.93 0.97
N SER A 348 14.69 2.52 1.84
CA SER A 348 14.19 3.89 1.70
C SER A 348 15.20 4.94 2.18
N ASP A 349 14.91 6.23 1.91
CA ASP A 349 15.68 7.38 2.44
C ASP A 349 15.72 7.48 3.98
N LEU A 350 15.01 6.60 4.69
CA LEU A 350 15.08 6.50 6.15
C LEU A 350 16.45 5.96 6.63
N GLY A 351 17.22 5.33 5.75
CA GLY A 351 18.62 5.01 5.88
C GLY A 351 18.91 3.67 6.57
N GLU A 352 20.21 3.29 6.56
CA GLU A 352 20.69 1.98 7.01
C GLU A 352 20.31 1.63 8.46
N ALA A 353 20.30 2.61 9.37
CA ALA A 353 19.92 2.37 10.77
C ALA A 353 18.43 1.99 10.90
N PHE A 354 17.59 2.55 10.04
CA PHE A 354 16.18 2.16 9.96
C PHE A 354 16.04 0.74 9.42
N ASP A 355 16.68 0.44 8.29
CA ASP A 355 16.66 -0.89 7.69
C ASP A 355 17.20 -1.98 8.63
N ALA A 356 18.28 -1.70 9.39
CA ALA A 356 18.79 -2.62 10.39
C ALA A 356 17.85 -2.85 11.58
N SER A 357 16.97 -1.89 11.87
CA SER A 357 15.97 -1.99 12.94
C SER A 357 14.66 -2.67 12.50
N LEU A 358 14.44 -2.78 11.19
CA LEU A 358 13.25 -3.35 10.60
C LEU A 358 13.43 -4.86 10.43
N VAL A 359 12.78 -5.65 11.27
CA VAL A 359 12.80 -7.12 11.22
C VAL A 359 11.55 -7.63 10.55
N LEU A 360 11.70 -8.46 9.52
CA LEU A 360 10.58 -9.11 8.84
C LEU A 360 9.94 -10.17 9.74
N ALA A 361 8.63 -10.31 9.64
CA ALA A 361 7.86 -11.31 10.37
C ALA A 361 6.97 -12.12 9.41
N ALA A 362 6.70 -13.37 9.77
CA ALA A 362 5.76 -14.19 9.03
C ALA A 362 4.37 -13.53 9.02
N GLY A 363 3.69 -13.59 7.88
CA GLY A 363 2.42 -12.91 7.64
C GLY A 363 2.53 -11.49 7.09
N MET A 364 3.75 -10.93 6.95
CA MET A 364 3.97 -9.71 6.17
C MET A 364 3.87 -10.01 4.68
N VAL A 365 3.32 -9.07 3.92
CA VAL A 365 3.33 -9.09 2.45
C VAL A 365 4.27 -7.99 1.99
N LEU A 366 5.17 -8.32 1.08
CA LEU A 366 6.13 -7.39 0.48
C LEU A 366 5.94 -7.35 -1.05
N VAL A 367 6.11 -6.18 -1.60
CA VAL A 367 6.43 -5.94 -3.00
C VAL A 367 7.91 -5.65 -3.08
N LEU A 368 8.64 -6.37 -3.93
CA LEU A 368 10.07 -6.16 -4.19
C LEU A 368 10.24 -5.74 -5.66
N GLU A 369 10.90 -4.61 -5.90
CA GLU A 369 10.90 -3.93 -7.19
C GLU A 369 12.28 -3.38 -7.61
N PRO A 370 13.35 -4.20 -7.61
CA PRO A 370 14.64 -3.73 -8.07
C PRO A 370 14.61 -3.29 -9.53
N ILE A 371 15.51 -2.38 -9.86
CA ILE A 371 15.65 -1.82 -11.21
C ILE A 371 17.07 -2.05 -11.70
N VAL A 372 17.21 -2.42 -12.98
CA VAL A 372 18.44 -2.37 -13.73
C VAL A 372 18.31 -1.30 -14.80
N TRP A 373 19.24 -0.34 -14.83
CA TRP A 373 19.19 0.76 -15.78
C TRP A 373 20.55 1.02 -16.41
N ASP A 374 20.58 1.21 -17.72
CA ASP A 374 21.77 1.58 -18.45
C ASP A 374 21.55 2.94 -19.13
N ASP A 375 22.26 3.97 -18.71
CA ASP A 375 22.11 5.31 -19.28
C ASP A 375 22.20 5.31 -20.80
N GLY A 376 21.23 5.95 -21.43
CA GLY A 376 21.09 6.00 -22.87
C GLY A 376 20.22 4.89 -23.46
N ALA A 377 19.63 4.01 -22.64
CA ALA A 377 18.99 2.80 -23.13
C ALA A 377 17.73 2.34 -22.39
N ALA A 378 17.20 3.15 -21.50
CA ALA A 378 16.16 2.72 -20.58
C ALA A 378 16.60 1.55 -19.66
N GLY A 379 15.68 0.89 -18.99
CA GLY A 379 15.96 -0.12 -18.00
C GLY A 379 15.05 -1.32 -18.05
N TYR A 380 15.18 -2.17 -17.02
CA TYR A 380 14.27 -3.25 -16.71
C TYR A 380 13.84 -3.15 -15.25
N ARG A 381 12.54 -3.17 -14.99
CA ARG A 381 11.91 -3.28 -13.68
C ARG A 381 10.75 -4.28 -13.74
N ALA A 382 10.64 -5.09 -12.73
CA ALA A 382 9.44 -5.86 -12.46
C ALA A 382 9.26 -5.99 -10.94
N GLU A 383 8.09 -6.33 -10.51
CA GLU A 383 7.73 -6.52 -9.12
C GLU A 383 7.47 -7.97 -8.80
N GLU A 384 7.93 -8.41 -7.62
CA GLU A 384 7.55 -9.65 -6.97
C GLU A 384 6.71 -9.34 -5.75
N VAL A 385 5.48 -9.83 -5.72
CA VAL A 385 4.61 -9.76 -4.53
C VAL A 385 4.68 -11.09 -3.80
N LEU A 386 5.09 -11.05 -2.54
CA LEU A 386 5.33 -12.25 -1.77
C LEU A 386 4.80 -12.17 -0.33
N LEU A 387 4.40 -13.30 0.21
CA LEU A 387 4.05 -13.51 1.60
C LEU A 387 5.28 -14.04 2.35
N ILE A 388 5.69 -13.36 3.42
CA ILE A 388 6.74 -13.86 4.31
C ILE A 388 6.22 -15.02 5.13
N THR A 389 6.97 -16.13 5.15
CA THR A 389 6.71 -17.30 5.98
C THR A 389 7.79 -17.46 7.05
N GLU A 390 7.63 -18.42 7.96
CA GLU A 390 8.63 -18.69 9.01
C GLU A 390 10.00 -19.05 8.42
N ASP A 391 10.02 -19.89 7.39
CA ASP A 391 11.25 -20.45 6.83
C ASP A 391 11.67 -19.81 5.50
N GLY A 392 10.87 -18.86 4.95
CA GLY A 392 11.11 -18.26 3.65
C GLY A 392 9.98 -17.34 3.21
N TRP A 393 9.49 -17.56 2.00
CA TRP A 393 8.42 -16.76 1.39
C TRP A 393 7.58 -17.61 0.43
N GLU A 394 6.39 -17.14 0.10
CA GLU A 394 5.50 -17.69 -0.92
C GLU A 394 5.12 -16.62 -1.94
N PRO A 395 5.13 -16.91 -3.26
CA PRO A 395 4.68 -15.96 -4.26
C PRO A 395 3.18 -15.72 -4.11
N MET A 396 2.76 -14.48 -4.31
CA MET A 396 1.35 -14.10 -4.35
C MET A 396 0.85 -13.80 -5.78
N THR A 397 1.78 -13.67 -6.73
CA THR A 397 1.54 -13.49 -8.17
C THR A 397 2.11 -14.66 -8.96
N ASP A 398 1.55 -14.95 -10.14
CA ASP A 398 1.99 -16.01 -11.06
C ASP A 398 2.09 -15.51 -12.51
N TYR A 399 2.33 -14.22 -12.71
CA TYR A 399 2.46 -13.63 -14.02
C TYR A 399 3.92 -13.61 -14.48
N PRO A 400 4.23 -13.99 -15.73
CA PRO A 400 5.62 -14.03 -16.22
C PRO A 400 6.34 -12.67 -16.07
N TYR A 401 7.61 -12.74 -15.73
CA TYR A 401 8.50 -11.56 -15.76
C TYR A 401 9.03 -11.28 -17.16
N ASP A 402 9.01 -12.30 -18.01
CA ASP A 402 9.59 -12.27 -19.34
C ASP A 402 8.90 -11.16 -20.17
N PRO A 403 9.64 -10.15 -20.64
CA PRO A 403 9.08 -9.05 -21.41
C PRO A 403 8.80 -9.43 -22.89
N PHE A 404 8.92 -10.70 -23.22
CA PHE A 404 8.98 -11.22 -24.59
C PHE A 404 7.74 -11.98 -24.99
#